data_2d0af41705ca06401bad0cdd8c8f565f
#
_entry.id   2d0af41705ca06401bad0cdd8c8f565f
#
_cell.length_a   1.000
_cell.length_b   1.000
_cell.length_c   1.000
_cell.angle_alpha   90.00
_cell.angle_beta   90.00
_cell.angle_gamma   90.00
#
_symmetry.space_group_name_H-M   'P 1'
#
loop_
_entity.id
_entity.type
_entity.pdbx_description
1 polymer ?
#
loop_
_entity_poly.entity_id
_entity_poly.type
_entity_poly.pdbx_seq_one_letter_code
_entity_poly.pdbx_strand_id
1 'polypeptide(L)'
;MTSRKASEVEKGHNKQHRLLRDALAVFFRDWFAYFFLVLAVNSLIINLILPICNYVMRFILYVNDIPFLSYTNILLILIYQPFAAIEIILLVIVLFFGTFLHFSFLIQGVMYIKVYHRLDWINIIKITGKDLGKISVFNFLIYAFYFVLILPISGVFFKSPFISKVKLPNFLLDFILSNTILSTLLVAIYIICLYFSLRMLMVLPLTFFEKQKISVIIKKSWLLHKKTYGSSFGAVYFWSY
;
A
#
# COMPACT_ATOMS: atom_id res chain seq x y z
N MET A 1 0.32 -37.64 26.87
CA MET A 1 -0.31 -36.53 26.12
C MET A 1 0.70 -35.56 25.51
N THR A 2 1.92 -35.49 25.99
CA THR A 2 3.03 -34.61 25.55
C THR A 2 3.68 -35.02 24.22
N SER A 3 3.84 -36.30 23.94
CA SER A 3 4.51 -36.82 22.73
C SER A 3 3.76 -36.50 21.42
N ARG A 4 2.43 -36.52 21.44
CA ARG A 4 1.61 -36.25 20.24
C ARG A 4 1.67 -34.76 19.83
N LYS A 5 1.68 -33.84 20.80
CA LYS A 5 1.86 -32.41 20.55
C LYS A 5 3.25 -32.09 20.00
N ALA A 6 4.30 -32.74 20.49
CA ALA A 6 5.66 -32.52 20.00
C ALA A 6 5.81 -32.97 18.53
N SER A 7 5.22 -34.12 18.13
CA SER A 7 5.27 -34.59 16.75
C SER A 7 4.44 -33.72 15.78
N GLU A 8 3.35 -33.11 16.23
CA GLU A 8 2.54 -32.18 15.42
C GLU A 8 3.27 -30.83 15.21
N VAL A 9 3.98 -30.34 16.22
CA VAL A 9 4.80 -29.11 16.12
C VAL A 9 5.97 -29.33 15.16
N GLU A 10 6.64 -30.48 15.25
CA GLU A 10 7.78 -30.82 14.39
C GLU A 10 7.36 -31.02 12.92
N LYS A 11 6.21 -31.66 12.67
CA LYS A 11 5.61 -31.76 11.32
C LYS A 11 5.21 -30.40 10.77
N GLY A 12 4.71 -29.48 11.60
CA GLY A 12 4.39 -28.12 11.22
C GLY A 12 5.64 -27.31 10.82
N HIS A 13 6.70 -27.43 11.59
CA HIS A 13 7.97 -26.73 11.32
C HIS A 13 8.63 -27.22 10.02
N ASN A 14 8.65 -28.53 9.79
CA ASN A 14 9.18 -29.13 8.56
C ASN A 14 8.37 -28.73 7.31
N LYS A 15 7.05 -28.57 7.45
CA LYS A 15 6.19 -28.10 6.36
C LYS A 15 6.46 -26.62 6.02
N GLN A 16 6.68 -25.75 7.02
CA GLN A 16 7.02 -24.35 6.80
C GLN A 16 8.38 -24.18 6.09
N HIS A 17 9.40 -24.94 6.50
CA HIS A 17 10.70 -24.90 5.84
C HIS A 17 10.64 -25.33 4.38
N ARG A 18 9.83 -26.33 4.05
CA ARG A 18 9.61 -26.76 2.65
C ARG A 18 8.92 -25.66 1.84
N LEU A 19 7.86 -25.07 2.36
CA LEU A 19 7.13 -23.99 1.67
C LEU A 19 8.01 -22.75 1.43
N LEU A 20 8.82 -22.33 2.41
CA LEU A 20 9.75 -21.23 2.25
C LEU A 20 10.80 -21.56 1.19
N ARG A 21 11.38 -22.75 1.22
CA ARG A 21 12.36 -23.21 0.23
C ARG A 21 11.77 -23.22 -1.17
N ASP A 22 10.55 -23.75 -1.33
CA ASP A 22 9.86 -23.82 -2.62
C ASP A 22 9.50 -22.42 -3.14
N ALA A 23 9.05 -21.52 -2.25
CA ALA A 23 8.79 -20.13 -2.61
C ALA A 23 10.08 -19.40 -3.04
N LEU A 24 11.18 -19.59 -2.31
CA LEU A 24 12.48 -19.03 -2.67
C LEU A 24 13.00 -19.62 -3.99
N ALA A 25 12.85 -20.92 -4.21
CA ALA A 25 13.26 -21.57 -5.46
C ALA A 25 12.50 -21.00 -6.67
N VAL A 26 11.18 -20.79 -6.54
CA VAL A 26 10.36 -20.15 -7.59
C VAL A 26 10.80 -18.69 -7.80
N PHE A 27 11.04 -17.96 -6.72
CA PHE A 27 11.52 -16.57 -6.81
C PHE A 27 12.88 -16.49 -7.50
N PHE A 28 13.86 -17.30 -7.10
CA PHE A 28 15.18 -17.27 -7.71
C PHE A 28 15.20 -17.77 -9.15
N ARG A 29 14.29 -18.66 -9.52
CA ARG A 29 14.17 -19.11 -10.92
C ARG A 29 13.73 -17.96 -11.83
N ASP A 30 12.78 -17.15 -11.40
CA ASP A 30 12.17 -16.10 -12.21
C ASP A 30 12.58 -14.69 -11.72
N TRP A 31 13.63 -14.58 -10.90
CA TRP A 31 14.04 -13.35 -10.21
C TRP A 31 14.23 -12.16 -11.16
N PHE A 32 14.76 -12.42 -12.36
CA PHE A 32 14.99 -11.39 -13.37
C PHE A 32 13.66 -10.78 -13.86
N ALA A 33 12.64 -11.61 -14.06
CA ALA A 33 11.32 -11.13 -14.48
C ALA A 33 10.66 -10.29 -13.37
N TYR A 34 10.77 -10.71 -12.11
CA TYR A 34 10.27 -9.92 -10.96
C TYR A 34 11.03 -8.61 -10.81
N PHE A 35 12.35 -8.66 -10.89
CA PHE A 35 13.20 -7.47 -10.79
C PHE A 35 12.86 -6.46 -11.90
N PHE A 36 12.78 -6.93 -13.14
CA PHE A 36 12.46 -6.08 -14.29
C PHE A 36 11.04 -5.51 -14.21
N LEU A 37 10.06 -6.28 -13.74
CA LEU A 37 8.70 -5.80 -13.50
C LEU A 37 8.72 -4.62 -12.51
N VAL A 38 9.33 -4.81 -11.34
CA VAL A 38 9.38 -3.79 -10.29
C VAL A 38 10.14 -2.56 -10.76
N LEU A 39 11.29 -2.74 -11.41
CA LEU A 39 12.13 -1.66 -11.91
C LEU A 39 11.40 -0.85 -12.98
N ALA A 40 10.80 -1.50 -13.98
CA ALA A 40 10.11 -0.82 -15.07
C ALA A 40 8.88 -0.04 -14.57
N VAL A 41 8.07 -0.64 -13.69
CA VAL A 41 6.87 0.01 -13.16
C VAL A 41 7.24 1.20 -12.27
N ASN A 42 8.23 1.05 -11.39
CA ASN A 42 8.70 2.16 -10.56
C ASN A 42 9.37 3.26 -11.41
N SER A 43 10.16 2.90 -12.42
CA SER A 43 10.78 3.87 -13.34
C SER A 43 9.72 4.69 -14.08
N LEU A 44 8.65 4.05 -14.56
CA LEU A 44 7.53 4.74 -15.20
C LEU A 44 6.87 5.75 -14.26
N ILE A 45 6.68 5.39 -13.00
CA ILE A 45 6.10 6.31 -12.02
C ILE A 45 7.03 7.49 -11.75
N ILE A 46 8.29 7.22 -11.45
CA ILE A 46 9.25 8.27 -11.05
C ILE A 46 9.55 9.23 -12.21
N ASN A 47 9.72 8.69 -13.43
CA ASN A 47 10.18 9.48 -14.57
C ASN A 47 9.04 10.05 -15.42
N LEU A 48 7.83 9.51 -15.36
CA LEU A 48 6.70 9.97 -16.15
C LEU A 48 5.56 10.52 -15.29
N ILE A 49 4.98 9.70 -14.41
CA ILE A 49 3.76 10.08 -13.68
C ILE A 49 4.04 11.22 -12.69
N LEU A 50 5.11 11.12 -11.93
CA LEU A 50 5.52 12.11 -10.95
C LEU A 50 5.78 13.50 -11.53
N PRO A 51 6.59 13.65 -12.59
CA PRO A 51 6.80 14.94 -13.25
C PRO A 51 5.50 15.55 -13.80
N ILE A 52 4.63 14.71 -14.41
CA ILE A 52 3.33 15.15 -14.91
C ILE A 52 2.47 15.71 -13.77
N CYS A 53 2.34 14.98 -12.66
CA CYS A 53 1.58 15.44 -11.51
C CYS A 53 2.15 16.73 -10.89
N ASN A 54 3.47 16.85 -10.82
CA ASN A 54 4.12 18.09 -10.37
C ASN A 54 3.85 19.25 -11.32
N TYR A 55 3.86 19.00 -12.63
CA TYR A 55 3.54 20.02 -13.62
C TYR A 55 2.09 20.48 -13.49
N VAL A 56 1.14 19.55 -13.39
CA VAL A 56 -0.29 19.84 -13.20
C VAL A 56 -0.52 20.63 -11.90
N MET A 57 0.13 20.23 -10.80
CA MET A 57 0.04 20.97 -9.53
C MET A 57 0.52 22.41 -9.68
N ARG A 58 1.69 22.60 -10.30
CA ARG A 58 2.22 23.95 -10.55
C ARG A 58 1.30 24.77 -11.44
N PHE A 59 0.70 24.15 -12.45
CA PHE A 59 -0.25 24.79 -13.34
C PHE A 59 -1.49 25.25 -12.57
N ILE A 60 -2.06 24.39 -11.71
CA ILE A 60 -3.21 24.74 -10.84
C ILE A 60 -2.85 25.95 -9.95
N LEU A 61 -1.70 25.92 -9.30
CA LEU A 61 -1.26 27.01 -8.44
C LEU A 61 -1.07 28.32 -9.21
N TYR A 62 -0.48 28.24 -10.42
CA TYR A 62 -0.26 29.38 -11.28
C TYR A 62 -1.55 30.04 -11.76
N VAL A 63 -2.52 29.25 -12.25
CA VAL A 63 -3.82 29.75 -12.76
C VAL A 63 -4.65 30.40 -11.67
N ASN A 64 -4.50 29.94 -10.42
CA ASN A 64 -5.25 30.49 -9.28
C ASN A 64 -4.47 31.52 -8.46
N ASP A 65 -3.33 32.03 -8.97
CA ASP A 65 -2.47 33.01 -8.28
C ASP A 65 -2.03 32.59 -6.87
N ILE A 66 -1.86 31.27 -6.65
CA ILE A 66 -1.39 30.71 -5.38
C ILE A 66 0.12 30.56 -5.42
N PRO A 67 0.91 31.33 -4.65
CA PRO A 67 2.36 31.31 -4.74
C PRO A 67 2.98 29.97 -4.32
N PHE A 68 2.36 29.29 -3.35
CA PHE A 68 2.80 27.98 -2.87
C PHE A 68 1.70 27.29 -2.06
N LEU A 69 1.74 25.97 -2.02
CA LEU A 69 0.87 25.17 -1.18
C LEU A 69 1.62 24.77 0.09
N SER A 70 1.07 25.15 1.25
CA SER A 70 1.60 24.77 2.55
C SER A 70 0.45 24.43 3.50
N TYR A 71 0.78 23.76 4.61
CA TYR A 71 -0.21 23.46 5.66
C TYR A 71 -0.79 24.73 6.30
N THR A 72 -0.08 25.88 6.24
CA THR A 72 -0.56 27.16 6.80
C THR A 72 -1.59 27.83 5.93
N ASN A 73 -1.53 27.66 4.59
CA ASN A 73 -2.44 28.31 3.67
C ASN A 73 -3.50 27.37 3.06
N ILE A 74 -3.42 26.07 3.30
CA ILE A 74 -4.38 25.10 2.74
C ILE A 74 -5.83 25.39 3.19
N LEU A 75 -6.00 25.82 4.44
CA LEU A 75 -7.31 26.16 5.00
C LEU A 75 -7.84 27.47 4.39
N LEU A 76 -6.95 28.44 4.17
CA LEU A 76 -7.28 29.70 3.49
C LEU A 76 -7.67 29.47 2.03
N ILE A 77 -6.94 28.59 1.33
CA ILE A 77 -7.27 28.20 -0.06
C ILE A 77 -8.66 27.55 -0.09
N LEU A 78 -8.96 26.67 0.86
CA LEU A 78 -10.26 25.97 0.92
C LEU A 78 -11.43 26.95 1.10
N ILE A 79 -11.24 28.02 1.89
CA ILE A 79 -12.29 28.99 2.22
C ILE A 79 -12.39 30.07 1.15
N TYR A 80 -11.28 30.64 0.69
CA TYR A 80 -11.25 31.81 -0.18
C TYR A 80 -11.13 31.48 -1.67
N GLN A 81 -10.64 30.30 -2.01
CA GLN A 81 -10.42 29.85 -3.39
C GLN A 81 -11.01 28.45 -3.62
N PRO A 82 -12.34 28.27 -3.53
CA PRO A 82 -12.96 26.95 -3.56
C PRO A 82 -12.72 26.19 -4.88
N PHE A 83 -12.58 26.89 -6.00
CA PHE A 83 -12.26 26.25 -7.29
C PHE A 83 -10.88 25.62 -7.28
N ALA A 84 -9.86 26.35 -6.82
CA ALA A 84 -8.50 25.82 -6.66
C ALA A 84 -8.47 24.63 -5.69
N ALA A 85 -9.23 24.71 -4.58
CA ALA A 85 -9.35 23.60 -3.63
C ALA A 85 -9.94 22.35 -4.29
N ILE A 86 -10.98 22.48 -5.11
CA ILE A 86 -11.58 21.35 -5.86
C ILE A 86 -10.57 20.76 -6.83
N GLU A 87 -9.82 21.58 -7.58
CA GLU A 87 -8.79 21.08 -8.51
C GLU A 87 -7.67 20.32 -7.78
N ILE A 88 -7.21 20.84 -6.64
CA ILE A 88 -6.21 20.16 -5.79
C ILE A 88 -6.76 18.83 -5.26
N ILE A 89 -7.98 18.80 -4.75
CA ILE A 89 -8.63 17.58 -4.25
C ILE A 89 -8.75 16.56 -5.38
N LEU A 90 -9.17 16.98 -6.57
CA LEU A 90 -9.28 16.10 -7.75
C LEU A 90 -7.91 15.52 -8.11
N LEU A 91 -6.85 16.32 -8.10
CA LEU A 91 -5.49 15.84 -8.34
C LEU A 91 -5.05 14.80 -7.29
N VAL A 92 -5.39 15.02 -6.02
CA VAL A 92 -5.10 14.06 -4.94
C VAL A 92 -5.86 12.75 -5.17
N ILE A 93 -7.12 12.80 -5.59
CA ILE A 93 -7.91 11.60 -5.93
C ILE A 93 -7.26 10.85 -7.11
N VAL A 94 -6.81 11.56 -8.14
CA VAL A 94 -6.10 10.96 -9.28
C VAL A 94 -4.79 10.30 -8.85
N LEU A 95 -4.05 10.93 -7.93
CA LEU A 95 -2.82 10.35 -7.36
C LEU A 95 -3.10 9.07 -6.56
N PHE A 96 -4.16 9.05 -5.74
CA PHE A 96 -4.58 7.83 -5.02
C PHE A 96 -4.99 6.72 -6.00
N PHE A 97 -5.72 7.05 -7.04
CA PHE A 97 -6.09 6.11 -8.08
C PHE A 97 -4.86 5.57 -8.81
N GLY A 98 -3.93 6.44 -9.20
CA GLY A 98 -2.66 6.04 -9.81
C GLY A 98 -1.83 5.11 -8.91
N THR A 99 -1.77 5.40 -7.61
CA THR A 99 -1.08 4.54 -6.63
C THR A 99 -1.76 3.18 -6.51
N PHE A 100 -3.09 3.16 -6.51
CA PHE A 100 -3.87 1.91 -6.50
C PHE A 100 -3.63 1.08 -7.78
N LEU A 101 -3.62 1.73 -8.95
CA LEU A 101 -3.26 1.11 -10.23
C LEU A 101 -1.86 0.48 -10.19
N HIS A 102 -0.90 1.21 -9.65
CA HIS A 102 0.48 0.75 -9.50
C HIS A 102 0.56 -0.56 -8.72
N PHE A 103 -0.01 -0.60 -7.53
CA PHE A 103 0.00 -1.82 -6.70
C PHE A 103 -0.77 -2.96 -7.36
N SER A 104 -1.92 -2.66 -7.98
CA SER A 104 -2.72 -3.66 -8.69
C SER A 104 -1.91 -4.30 -9.83
N PHE A 105 -1.19 -3.47 -10.58
CA PHE A 105 -0.36 -3.92 -11.69
C PHE A 105 0.82 -4.79 -11.20
N LEU A 106 1.47 -4.38 -10.12
CA LEU A 106 2.55 -5.19 -9.53
C LEU A 106 2.05 -6.55 -9.03
N ILE A 107 0.91 -6.59 -8.35
CA ILE A 107 0.33 -7.84 -7.85
C ILE A 107 -0.04 -8.77 -9.00
N GLN A 108 -0.73 -8.25 -10.03
CA GLN A 108 -1.11 -9.04 -11.20
C GLN A 108 0.12 -9.50 -11.99
N GLY A 109 1.15 -8.65 -12.11
CA GLY A 109 2.41 -9.00 -12.74
C GLY A 109 3.13 -10.13 -12.02
N VAL A 110 3.23 -10.06 -10.70
CA VAL A 110 3.82 -11.13 -9.89
C VAL A 110 3.03 -12.44 -10.05
N MET A 111 1.69 -12.37 -10.03
CA MET A 111 0.84 -13.54 -10.26
C MET A 111 1.04 -14.14 -11.65
N TYR A 112 1.12 -13.29 -12.68
CA TYR A 112 1.32 -13.72 -14.06
C TYR A 112 2.67 -14.41 -14.24
N ILE A 113 3.76 -13.83 -13.72
CA ILE A 113 5.10 -14.43 -13.76
C ILE A 113 5.12 -15.77 -13.03
N LYS A 114 4.46 -15.86 -11.86
CA LYS A 114 4.38 -17.12 -11.10
C LYS A 114 3.75 -18.25 -11.90
N VAL A 115 2.72 -17.96 -12.70
CA VAL A 115 1.97 -18.98 -13.46
C VAL A 115 2.63 -19.31 -14.79
N TYR A 116 3.09 -18.29 -15.51
CA TYR A 116 3.57 -18.44 -16.89
C TYR A 116 5.10 -18.38 -17.05
N HIS A 117 5.84 -18.11 -15.97
CA HIS A 117 7.31 -17.99 -15.95
C HIS A 117 7.89 -17.02 -16.99
N ARG A 118 7.09 -16.05 -17.41
CA ARG A 118 7.48 -15.01 -18.39
C ARG A 118 6.79 -13.70 -18.07
N LEU A 119 7.43 -12.59 -18.48
CA LEU A 119 6.89 -11.26 -18.38
C LEU A 119 6.20 -10.91 -19.72
N ASP A 120 4.88 -10.67 -19.65
CA ASP A 120 4.07 -10.28 -20.81
C ASP A 120 3.23 -9.04 -20.44
N TRP A 121 3.73 -7.88 -20.81
CA TRP A 121 3.16 -6.58 -20.46
C TRP A 121 1.72 -6.43 -20.95
N ILE A 122 1.43 -6.87 -22.17
CA ILE A 122 0.11 -6.71 -22.80
C ILE A 122 -0.94 -7.50 -22.04
N ASN A 123 -0.64 -8.73 -21.69
CA ASN A 123 -1.56 -9.58 -20.94
C ASN A 123 -1.72 -9.10 -19.50
N ILE A 124 -0.67 -8.64 -18.84
CA ILE A 124 -0.74 -8.07 -17.50
C ILE A 124 -1.63 -6.83 -17.50
N ILE A 125 -1.48 -5.91 -18.47
CA ILE A 125 -2.33 -4.72 -18.62
C ILE A 125 -3.80 -5.13 -18.82
N LYS A 126 -4.07 -6.08 -19.72
CA LYS A 126 -5.44 -6.56 -19.98
C LYS A 126 -6.09 -7.18 -18.74
N ILE A 127 -5.37 -8.02 -18.00
CA ILE A 127 -5.88 -8.66 -16.79
C ILE A 127 -6.14 -7.61 -15.70
N THR A 128 -5.18 -6.70 -15.48
CA THR A 128 -5.32 -5.61 -14.51
C THR A 128 -6.51 -4.73 -14.84
N GLY A 129 -6.67 -4.30 -16.11
CA GLY A 129 -7.80 -3.48 -16.54
C GLY A 129 -9.15 -4.18 -16.36
N LYS A 130 -9.23 -5.48 -16.68
CA LYS A 130 -10.45 -6.28 -16.51
C LYS A 130 -10.83 -6.42 -15.03
N ASP A 131 -9.87 -6.61 -14.15
CA ASP A 131 -10.14 -6.79 -12.72
C ASP A 131 -10.44 -5.45 -12.05
N LEU A 132 -9.82 -4.36 -12.48
CA LEU A 132 -10.14 -3.01 -12.04
C LEU A 132 -11.57 -2.59 -12.36
N GLY A 133 -12.06 -2.94 -13.54
CA GLY A 133 -13.46 -2.67 -13.94
C GLY A 133 -14.52 -3.34 -13.05
N LYS A 134 -14.12 -4.31 -12.21
CA LYS A 134 -15.00 -4.97 -11.24
C LYS A 134 -14.94 -4.36 -9.84
N ILE A 135 -14.02 -3.44 -9.60
CA ILE A 135 -13.82 -2.84 -8.29
C ILE A 135 -14.85 -1.72 -8.12
N SER A 136 -15.69 -1.86 -7.10
CA SER A 136 -16.67 -0.84 -6.73
C SER A 136 -15.97 0.42 -6.18
N VAL A 137 -16.61 1.58 -6.36
CA VAL A 137 -16.19 2.85 -5.75
C VAL A 137 -15.98 2.71 -4.24
N PHE A 138 -16.82 1.94 -3.57
CA PHE A 138 -16.71 1.67 -2.15
C PHE A 138 -15.39 0.93 -1.79
N ASN A 139 -14.97 -0.02 -2.62
CA ASN A 139 -13.70 -0.70 -2.45
C ASN A 139 -12.54 0.27 -2.60
N PHE A 140 -12.63 1.18 -3.58
CA PHE A 140 -11.61 2.23 -3.79
C PHE A 140 -11.47 3.14 -2.56
N LEU A 141 -12.58 3.56 -1.94
CA LEU A 141 -12.55 4.37 -0.71
C LEU A 141 -11.84 3.66 0.45
N ILE A 142 -12.04 2.35 0.59
CA ILE A 142 -11.33 1.56 1.62
C ILE A 142 -9.82 1.54 1.34
N TYR A 143 -9.40 1.43 0.08
CA TYR A 143 -7.98 1.51 -0.28
C TYR A 143 -7.41 2.91 -0.05
N ALA A 144 -8.16 3.96 -0.40
CA ALA A 144 -7.75 5.33 -0.10
C ALA A 144 -7.54 5.54 1.40
N PHE A 145 -8.46 5.05 2.23
CA PHE A 145 -8.32 5.06 3.69
C PHE A 145 -7.07 4.30 4.16
N TYR A 146 -6.82 3.12 3.59
CA TYR A 146 -5.61 2.36 3.88
C TYR A 146 -4.33 3.11 3.54
N PHE A 147 -4.29 3.79 2.38
CA PHE A 147 -3.15 4.63 2.02
C PHE A 147 -2.95 5.80 2.99
N VAL A 148 -4.03 6.45 3.44
CA VAL A 148 -3.94 7.50 4.47
C VAL A 148 -3.36 6.95 5.78
N LEU A 149 -3.71 5.74 6.18
CA LEU A 149 -3.14 5.09 7.37
C LEU A 149 -1.64 4.78 7.23
N ILE A 150 -1.16 4.49 6.02
CA ILE A 150 0.26 4.22 5.76
C ILE A 150 1.08 5.51 5.68
N LEU A 151 0.50 6.65 5.31
CA LEU A 151 1.24 7.91 5.12
C LEU A 151 2.15 8.29 6.31
N PRO A 152 1.71 8.25 7.58
CA PRO A 152 2.57 8.57 8.71
C PRO A 152 3.77 7.64 8.83
N ILE A 153 3.57 6.36 8.49
CA ILE A 153 4.57 5.30 8.61
C ILE A 153 5.56 5.35 7.43
N SER A 154 5.07 5.70 6.24
CA SER A 154 5.89 5.75 5.03
C SER A 154 6.98 6.82 5.10
N GLY A 155 6.75 7.91 5.83
CA GLY A 155 7.76 8.94 6.09
C GLY A 155 8.98 8.43 6.87
N VAL A 156 8.80 7.38 7.68
CA VAL A 156 9.88 6.73 8.45
C VAL A 156 10.60 5.67 7.60
N PHE A 157 9.85 4.87 6.82
CA PHE A 157 10.39 3.71 6.10
C PHE A 157 10.68 4.00 4.61
N PHE A 158 9.96 4.93 4.00
CA PHE A 158 10.10 5.22 2.57
C PHE A 158 10.48 6.70 2.37
N LYS A 159 11.69 6.94 1.94
CA LYS A 159 12.13 8.27 1.47
C LYS A 159 11.50 8.56 0.09
N SER A 160 10.19 8.70 0.04
CA SER A 160 9.51 9.12 -1.18
C SER A 160 9.64 10.64 -1.35
N PRO A 161 10.01 11.12 -2.55
CA PRO A 161 10.09 12.56 -2.83
C PRO A 161 8.77 13.31 -2.60
N PHE A 162 7.63 12.63 -2.68
CA PHE A 162 6.30 13.20 -2.41
C PHE A 162 6.02 13.38 -0.93
N ILE A 163 6.37 12.38 -0.14
CA ILE A 163 6.07 12.33 1.29
C ILE A 163 7.08 13.15 2.08
N SER A 164 8.31 13.32 1.55
CA SER A 164 9.33 14.13 2.20
C SER A 164 8.96 15.63 2.31
N LYS A 165 8.00 16.09 1.51
CA LYS A 165 7.49 17.48 1.58
C LYS A 165 6.33 17.64 2.57
N VAL A 166 5.66 16.55 2.95
CA VAL A 166 4.60 16.55 3.99
C VAL A 166 5.25 16.27 5.34
N LYS A 167 6.12 17.18 5.79
CA LYS A 167 6.69 17.13 7.14
C LYS A 167 5.92 18.04 8.06
N LEU A 168 5.68 17.59 9.29
CA LEU A 168 5.29 18.50 10.36
C LEU A 168 6.37 19.58 10.51
N PRO A 169 5.99 20.84 10.65
CA PRO A 169 6.95 21.90 10.91
C PRO A 169 7.75 21.60 12.16
N ASN A 170 9.05 21.92 12.13
CA ASN A 170 9.93 21.67 13.26
C ASN A 170 9.40 22.29 14.56
N PHE A 171 8.88 23.53 14.52
CA PHE A 171 8.31 24.18 15.70
C PHE A 171 7.11 23.43 16.30
N LEU A 172 6.27 22.83 15.44
CA LEU A 172 5.12 22.03 15.90
C LEU A 172 5.58 20.71 16.51
N LEU A 173 6.60 20.12 15.92
CA LEU A 173 7.23 18.89 16.41
C LEU A 173 7.91 19.14 17.76
N ASP A 174 8.66 20.26 17.89
CA ASP A 174 9.28 20.66 19.14
C ASP A 174 8.25 20.94 20.23
N PHE A 175 7.13 21.61 19.88
CA PHE A 175 6.03 21.85 20.82
C PHE A 175 5.38 20.53 21.28
N ILE A 176 5.12 19.58 20.37
CA ILE A 176 4.55 18.27 20.71
C ILE A 176 5.53 17.47 21.57
N LEU A 177 6.82 17.49 21.25
CA LEU A 177 7.86 16.74 21.97
C LEU A 177 8.16 17.35 23.35
N SER A 178 8.02 18.66 23.51
CA SER A 178 8.20 19.34 24.82
C SER A 178 7.07 19.04 25.79
N ASN A 179 5.89 18.63 25.30
CA ASN A 179 4.75 18.26 26.13
C ASN A 179 4.61 16.75 26.22
N THR A 180 4.84 16.16 27.40
CA THR A 180 4.81 14.71 27.63
C THR A 180 3.49 14.07 27.21
N ILE A 181 2.35 14.75 27.45
CA ILE A 181 1.02 14.21 27.10
C ILE A 181 0.86 14.14 25.58
N LEU A 182 1.22 15.23 24.87
CA LEU A 182 1.12 15.28 23.39
C LEU A 182 2.09 14.31 22.74
N SER A 183 3.29 14.17 23.27
CA SER A 183 4.29 13.22 22.79
C SER A 183 3.80 11.77 22.95
N THR A 184 3.25 11.42 24.10
CA THR A 184 2.67 10.10 24.35
C THR A 184 1.48 9.81 23.42
N LEU A 185 0.61 10.80 23.21
CA LEU A 185 -0.52 10.70 22.28
C LEU A 185 -0.04 10.48 20.84
N LEU A 186 0.99 11.20 20.40
CA LEU A 186 1.57 11.03 19.07
C LEU A 186 2.09 9.61 18.87
N VAL A 187 2.85 9.08 19.84
CA VAL A 187 3.36 7.70 19.79
C VAL A 187 2.21 6.68 19.76
N ALA A 188 1.17 6.90 20.58
CA ALA A 188 -0.01 6.03 20.57
C ALA A 188 -0.71 6.02 19.20
N ILE A 189 -0.89 7.18 18.58
CA ILE A 189 -1.46 7.29 17.22
C ILE A 189 -0.60 6.53 16.21
N TYR A 190 0.74 6.66 16.28
CA TYR A 190 1.64 5.93 15.40
C TYR A 190 1.50 4.41 15.56
N ILE A 191 1.44 3.92 16.79
CA ILE A 191 1.26 2.48 17.09
C ILE A 191 -0.09 1.99 16.54
N ILE A 192 -1.15 2.75 16.72
CA ILE A 192 -2.48 2.43 16.20
C ILE A 192 -2.47 2.38 14.67
N CYS A 193 -1.90 3.38 14.01
CA CYS A 193 -1.78 3.42 12.55
C CYS A 193 -0.96 2.23 12.03
N LEU A 194 0.17 1.90 12.68
CA LEU A 194 1.00 0.75 12.34
C LEU A 194 0.21 -0.56 12.47
N TYR A 195 -0.50 -0.74 13.57
CA TYR A 195 -1.30 -1.93 13.80
C TYR A 195 -2.38 -2.14 12.71
N PHE A 196 -3.14 -1.08 12.38
CA PHE A 196 -4.15 -1.15 11.34
C PHE A 196 -3.52 -1.35 9.95
N SER A 197 -2.41 -0.68 9.64
CA SER A 197 -1.69 -0.83 8.38
C SER A 197 -1.22 -2.25 8.15
N LEU A 198 -0.63 -2.87 9.16
CA LEU A 198 -0.22 -4.28 9.08
C LEU A 198 -1.40 -5.21 8.87
N ARG A 199 -2.52 -4.97 9.56
CA ARG A 199 -3.73 -5.77 9.40
C ARG A 199 -4.39 -5.64 8.05
N MET A 200 -4.32 -4.47 7.44
CA MET A 200 -4.89 -4.22 6.11
C MET A 200 -3.94 -4.56 4.96
N LEU A 201 -2.67 -4.85 5.24
CA LEU A 201 -1.67 -5.16 4.22
C LEU A 201 -2.12 -6.26 3.26
N MET A 202 -2.80 -7.29 3.78
CA MET A 202 -3.27 -8.43 2.97
C MET A 202 -4.60 -8.18 2.25
N VAL A 203 -5.30 -7.08 2.54
CA VAL A 203 -6.59 -6.79 1.91
C VAL A 203 -6.43 -6.59 0.41
N LEU A 204 -5.41 -5.84 0.00
CA LEU A 204 -5.17 -5.53 -1.40
C LEU A 204 -4.83 -6.79 -2.23
N PRO A 205 -3.86 -7.65 -1.87
CA PRO A 205 -3.65 -8.92 -2.55
C PRO A 205 -4.89 -9.81 -2.58
N LEU A 206 -5.56 -9.99 -1.43
CA LEU A 206 -6.74 -10.84 -1.33
C LEU A 206 -7.89 -10.42 -2.25
N THR A 207 -8.04 -9.12 -2.52
CA THR A 207 -9.07 -8.62 -3.44
C THR A 207 -8.86 -9.16 -4.86
N PHE A 208 -7.61 -9.23 -5.31
CA PHE A 208 -7.30 -9.75 -6.64
C PHE A 208 -7.36 -11.28 -6.70
N PHE A 209 -7.04 -11.96 -5.58
CA PHE A 209 -7.07 -13.42 -5.52
C PHE A 209 -8.49 -13.99 -5.41
N GLU A 210 -9.35 -13.45 -4.56
CA GLU A 210 -10.56 -14.16 -4.12
C GLU A 210 -11.86 -13.68 -4.76
N LYS A 211 -11.88 -12.54 -5.48
CA LYS A 211 -13.07 -11.96 -6.14
C LYS A 211 -14.33 -11.91 -5.24
N GLN A 212 -14.14 -11.82 -3.93
CA GLN A 212 -15.20 -11.79 -2.92
C GLN A 212 -15.55 -10.35 -2.52
N LYS A 213 -16.66 -10.18 -1.78
CA LYS A 213 -17.02 -8.88 -1.20
C LYS A 213 -15.94 -8.40 -0.23
N ILE A 214 -15.62 -7.11 -0.28
CA ILE A 214 -14.52 -6.52 0.51
C ILE A 214 -14.68 -6.73 2.03
N SER A 215 -15.92 -6.77 2.53
CA SER A 215 -16.19 -7.05 3.95
C SER A 215 -15.71 -8.46 4.38
N VAL A 216 -15.82 -9.44 3.47
CA VAL A 216 -15.33 -10.81 3.70
C VAL A 216 -13.81 -10.82 3.64
N ILE A 217 -13.22 -10.08 2.69
CA ILE A 217 -11.78 -9.96 2.52
C ILE A 217 -11.12 -9.31 3.73
N ILE A 218 -11.72 -8.23 4.27
CA ILE A 218 -11.24 -7.60 5.50
C ILE A 218 -11.28 -8.58 6.67
N LYS A 219 -12.39 -9.29 6.87
CA LYS A 219 -12.49 -10.32 7.92
C LYS A 219 -11.42 -11.41 7.76
N LYS A 220 -11.16 -11.84 6.52
CA LYS A 220 -10.13 -12.83 6.21
C LYS A 220 -8.72 -12.31 6.50
N SER A 221 -8.41 -11.08 6.11
CA SER A 221 -7.14 -10.42 6.44
C SER A 221 -6.92 -10.38 7.96
N TRP A 222 -7.97 -10.04 8.72
CA TRP A 222 -7.91 -10.03 10.19
C TRP A 222 -7.70 -11.42 10.79
N LEU A 223 -8.34 -12.45 10.25
CA LEU A 223 -8.19 -13.84 10.69
C LEU A 223 -6.80 -14.40 10.39
N LEU A 224 -6.22 -14.08 9.23
CA LEU A 224 -4.86 -14.48 8.87
C LEU A 224 -3.85 -13.93 9.88
N HIS A 225 -3.94 -12.65 10.23
CA HIS A 225 -3.09 -12.06 11.24
C HIS A 225 -3.27 -12.68 12.63
N LYS A 226 -4.52 -12.97 13.04
CA LYS A 226 -4.80 -13.62 14.33
C LYS A 226 -4.20 -15.02 14.41
N LYS A 227 -4.24 -15.81 13.31
CA LYS A 227 -3.62 -17.13 13.25
C LYS A 227 -2.09 -17.06 13.27
N THR A 228 -1.49 -16.06 12.66
CA THR A 228 -0.02 -15.90 12.63
C THR A 228 0.55 -15.58 14.01
N TYR A 229 -0.18 -14.81 14.83
CA TYR A 229 0.24 -14.52 16.21
C TYR A 229 -0.11 -15.64 17.21
N GLY A 230 -1.08 -16.50 16.90
CA GLY A 230 -1.53 -17.60 17.80
C GLY A 230 -0.99 -18.98 17.46
N SER A 231 -0.46 -19.20 16.28
CA SER A 231 0.20 -20.42 15.85
C SER A 231 1.00 -20.14 14.58
N SER A 232 2.22 -20.67 14.51
CA SER A 232 3.13 -20.59 13.34
C SER A 232 2.57 -21.17 12.03
N PHE A 233 1.26 -21.28 11.89
CA PHE A 233 0.56 -21.97 10.79
C PHE A 233 -0.06 -21.05 9.73
N GLY A 234 -0.05 -19.73 9.89
CA GLY A 234 -0.73 -18.80 8.98
C GLY A 234 -0.21 -18.76 7.53
N ALA A 235 1.02 -19.23 7.29
CA ALA A 235 1.64 -19.21 5.95
C ALA A 235 1.14 -20.34 5.02
N VAL A 236 0.49 -21.36 5.56
CA VAL A 236 0.20 -22.61 4.82
C VAL A 236 -1.01 -22.48 3.89
N TYR A 237 -1.97 -21.61 4.20
CA TYR A 237 -3.20 -21.48 3.42
C TYR A 237 -3.11 -20.52 2.23
N PHE A 238 -2.07 -19.70 2.16
CA PHE A 238 -1.93 -18.71 1.07
C PHE A 238 -1.43 -19.32 -0.25
N TRP A 239 -0.87 -20.55 -0.21
CA TRP A 239 -0.18 -21.17 -1.35
C TRP A 239 -0.88 -22.40 -1.94
N SER A 240 -2.05 -22.78 -1.44
CA SER A 240 -2.75 -24.01 -1.86
C SER A 240 -3.94 -23.80 -2.81
N TYR A 241 -4.07 -22.60 -3.41
CA TYR A 241 -5.06 -22.32 -4.48
C TYR A 241 -4.38 -21.79 -5.73
#